data_461d7f63c84974089a1cae56e0be03a8
#
_entry.id   461d7f63c84974089a1cae56e0be03a8
#
_cell.length_a   1.000
_cell.length_b   1.000
_cell.length_c   1.000
_cell.angle_alpha   90.00
_cell.angle_beta   90.00
_cell.angle_gamma   90.00
#
_symmetry.space_group_name_H-M   'P 1'
#
loop_
_entity.id
_entity.type
_entity.pdbx_description
1 polymer ?
#
loop_
_entity_poly.entity_id
_entity_poly.type
_entity_poly.pdbx_seq_one_letter_code
_entity_poly.pdbx_strand_id
1 'polypeptide(L)'
;MLKVNTKRLGNIALLCVQGRIVRGDTHALQTAVLSEQEASVIVLDLRSVRMIDAGGLGVMLGLRQHAESRGIEFRLQNVSKLVRQILEITRLDNVFEIGCDLPVPPLPRRPLLFAACA
;
A
#
# COMPACT_ATOMS: atom_id res chain seq x y z
N MET A 1 -14.47 -1.62 9.27
CA MET A 1 -13.26 -1.88 10.06
C MET A 1 -12.10 -2.23 9.15
N LEU A 2 -10.95 -1.68 9.42
CA LEU A 2 -9.77 -1.91 8.61
C LEU A 2 -9.02 -3.16 9.06
N LYS A 3 -8.67 -4.01 8.11
CA LYS A 3 -7.88 -5.20 8.38
C LYS A 3 -6.67 -5.22 7.48
N VAL A 4 -5.53 -5.62 8.02
CA VAL A 4 -4.29 -5.72 7.27
C VAL A 4 -3.66 -7.07 7.52
N ASN A 5 -3.42 -7.81 6.45
CA ASN A 5 -2.68 -9.06 6.51
C ASN A 5 -1.31 -8.84 5.90
N THR A 6 -0.27 -9.21 6.64
CA THR A 6 1.10 -9.03 6.18
C THR A 6 1.66 -10.37 5.73
N LYS A 7 2.26 -10.37 4.54
CA LYS A 7 2.97 -11.53 4.01
C LYS A 7 4.38 -11.10 3.67
N ARG A 8 5.33 -11.94 4.01
CA ARG A 8 6.73 -11.64 3.75
C ARG A 8 7.23 -12.51 2.61
N LEU A 9 7.76 -11.88 1.58
CA LEU A 9 8.30 -12.57 0.41
C LEU A 9 9.73 -12.08 0.20
N GLY A 10 10.67 -12.77 0.84
CA GLY A 10 12.05 -12.31 0.84
C GLY A 10 12.17 -10.99 1.57
N ASN A 11 12.64 -9.96 0.90
CA ASN A 11 12.76 -8.63 1.48
C ASN A 11 11.57 -7.72 1.12
N ILE A 12 10.50 -8.31 0.60
CA ILE A 12 9.29 -7.56 0.27
C ILE A 12 8.23 -7.86 1.31
N ALA A 13 7.68 -6.83 1.90
CA ALA A 13 6.53 -6.94 2.81
C ALA A 13 5.28 -6.58 2.03
N LEU A 14 4.41 -7.57 1.83
CA LEU A 14 3.13 -7.37 1.15
C LEU A 14 2.05 -7.23 2.19
N LEU A 15 1.41 -6.07 2.20
CA LEU A 15 0.34 -5.77 3.12
C LEU A 15 -0.98 -5.75 2.37
N CYS A 16 -1.81 -6.75 2.62
CA CYS A 16 -3.13 -6.86 1.99
C CYS A 16 -4.14 -6.14 2.87
N VAL A 17 -4.65 -5.03 2.38
CA VAL A 17 -5.51 -4.13 3.15
C VAL A 17 -6.96 -4.35 2.75
N GLN A 18 -7.84 -4.49 3.73
CA GLN A 18 -9.26 -4.69 3.50
C GLN A 18 -10.07 -3.67 4.30
N GLY A 19 -11.10 -3.12 3.66
CA GLY A 19 -12.02 -2.23 4.34
C GLY A 19 -11.86 -0.80 3.90
N ARG A 20 -11.83 0.12 4.86
CA ARG A 20 -11.75 1.54 4.57
C ARG A 20 -10.57 2.16 5.27
N ILE A 21 -9.81 2.95 4.54
CA ILE A 21 -8.69 3.71 5.10
C ILE A 21 -9.22 5.10 5.39
N VAL A 22 -9.84 5.25 6.54
CA VAL A 22 -10.51 6.48 6.90
C VAL A 22 -10.02 6.98 8.24
N ARG A 23 -10.20 8.26 8.46
CA ARG A 23 -9.78 8.91 9.69
C ARG A 23 -10.36 8.18 10.89
N GLY A 24 -9.53 7.92 11.88
CA GLY A 24 -9.94 7.22 13.09
C GLY A 24 -9.91 5.71 12.99
N ASP A 25 -9.61 5.16 11.81
CA ASP A 25 -9.56 3.72 11.63
C ASP A 25 -8.34 3.36 10.77
N THR A 26 -7.17 3.85 11.16
CA THR A 26 -5.92 3.60 10.42
C THR A 26 -4.87 2.90 11.26
N HIS A 27 -5.21 2.58 12.51
CA HIS A 27 -4.21 2.04 13.44
C HIS A 27 -3.60 0.73 12.94
N ALA A 28 -4.42 -0.17 12.42
CA ALA A 28 -3.93 -1.45 11.93
C ALA A 28 -2.92 -1.26 10.80
N LEU A 29 -3.19 -0.32 9.90
CA LEU A 29 -2.28 -0.02 8.81
C LEU A 29 -0.99 0.59 9.31
N GLN A 30 -1.09 1.56 10.21
CA GLN A 30 0.10 2.18 10.79
C GLN A 30 0.97 1.16 11.49
N THR A 31 0.37 0.31 12.31
CA THR A 31 1.12 -0.71 13.03
C THR A 31 1.81 -1.67 12.07
N ALA A 32 1.10 -2.09 11.02
CA ALA A 32 1.66 -3.04 10.07
C ALA A 32 2.85 -2.45 9.32
N VAL A 33 2.74 -1.20 8.87
CA VAL A 33 3.84 -0.56 8.14
C VAL A 33 5.02 -0.29 9.07
N LEU A 34 4.75 0.24 10.26
CA LEU A 34 5.82 0.61 11.16
C LEU A 34 6.59 -0.59 11.73
N SER A 35 5.99 -1.77 11.71
CA SER A 35 6.69 -2.97 12.15
C SER A 35 7.57 -3.58 11.07
N GLU A 36 7.46 -3.15 9.82
CA GLU A 36 8.28 -3.69 8.72
C GLU A 36 9.55 -2.88 8.55
N GLN A 37 10.49 -3.06 9.47
CA GLN A 37 11.71 -2.26 9.47
C GLN A 37 12.84 -2.86 8.64
N GLU A 38 12.78 -4.14 8.37
CA GLU A 38 13.85 -4.83 7.65
C GLU A 38 13.51 -5.10 6.19
N ALA A 39 12.32 -4.76 5.78
CA ALA A 39 11.93 -4.91 4.39
C ALA A 39 12.66 -3.89 3.52
N SER A 40 12.96 -4.26 2.28
CA SER A 40 13.47 -3.31 1.31
C SER A 40 12.34 -2.62 0.59
N VAL A 41 11.20 -3.28 0.46
CA VAL A 41 10.03 -2.77 -0.23
C VAL A 41 8.79 -3.12 0.59
N ILE A 42 7.92 -2.14 0.76
CA ILE A 42 6.60 -2.34 1.33
C ILE A 42 5.58 -2.12 0.22
N VAL A 43 4.74 -3.11 -0.02
CA VAL A 43 3.70 -3.04 -1.04
C VAL A 43 2.36 -3.10 -0.34
N LEU A 44 1.51 -2.11 -0.57
CA LEU A 44 0.14 -2.14 -0.10
C LEU A 44 -0.76 -2.62 -1.23
N ASP A 45 -1.43 -3.73 -1.03
CA ASP A 45 -2.43 -4.20 -1.98
C ASP A 45 -3.78 -3.64 -1.57
N LEU A 46 -4.31 -2.79 -2.43
CA LEU A 46 -5.54 -2.06 -2.15
C LEU A 46 -6.76 -2.63 -2.87
N ARG A 47 -6.64 -3.86 -3.36
CA ARG A 47 -7.73 -4.50 -4.10
C ARG A 47 -9.04 -4.50 -3.32
N SER A 48 -8.96 -4.73 -2.03
CA SER A 48 -10.13 -4.86 -1.17
C SER A 48 -10.43 -3.60 -0.37
N VAL A 49 -9.82 -2.47 -0.72
CA VAL A 49 -10.11 -1.19 -0.09
C VAL A 49 -11.28 -0.54 -0.81
N ARG A 50 -12.29 -0.17 -0.02
CA ARG A 50 -13.53 0.38 -0.56
C ARG A 50 -13.58 1.89 -0.53
N MET A 51 -12.82 2.51 0.35
CA MET A 51 -12.90 3.95 0.55
C MET A 51 -11.61 4.45 1.18
N ILE A 52 -11.20 5.64 0.77
CA ILE A 52 -10.12 6.38 1.41
C ILE A 52 -10.61 7.81 1.56
N ASP A 53 -10.53 8.36 2.77
CA ASP A 53 -10.85 9.78 2.97
C ASP A 53 -9.57 10.59 3.13
N ALA A 54 -9.72 11.90 3.33
CA ALA A 54 -8.57 12.79 3.43
C ALA A 54 -7.67 12.42 4.60
N GLY A 55 -8.27 12.00 5.73
CA GLY A 55 -7.49 11.56 6.87
C GLY A 55 -6.69 10.30 6.57
N GLY A 56 -7.31 9.35 5.86
CA GLY A 56 -6.64 8.14 5.44
C GLY A 56 -5.49 8.42 4.47
N LEU A 57 -5.72 9.31 3.52
CA LEU A 57 -4.66 9.72 2.61
C LEU A 57 -3.49 10.36 3.35
N GLY A 58 -3.80 11.19 4.34
CA GLY A 58 -2.75 11.81 5.15
C GLY A 58 -1.90 10.78 5.87
N VAL A 59 -2.53 9.74 6.41
CA VAL A 59 -1.81 8.67 7.07
C VAL A 59 -0.93 7.92 6.07
N MET A 60 -1.47 7.63 4.88
CA MET A 60 -0.68 6.94 3.86
C MET A 60 0.54 7.74 3.44
N LEU A 61 0.39 9.05 3.28
CA LEU A 61 1.51 9.93 2.96
C LEU A 61 2.56 9.90 4.06
N GLY A 62 2.12 9.97 5.30
CA GLY A 62 3.04 9.92 6.44
C GLY A 62 3.80 8.60 6.49
N LEU A 63 3.11 7.50 6.23
CA LEU A 63 3.75 6.19 6.21
C LEU A 63 4.76 6.07 5.08
N ARG A 64 4.43 6.61 3.91
CA ARG A 64 5.35 6.63 2.78
C ARG A 64 6.62 7.42 3.14
N GLN A 65 6.44 8.60 3.72
CA GLN A 65 7.59 9.40 4.12
C GLN A 65 8.45 8.69 5.15
N HIS A 66 7.81 8.05 6.11
CA HIS A 66 8.53 7.28 7.13
C HIS A 66 9.35 6.15 6.50
N ALA A 67 8.73 5.39 5.60
CA ALA A 67 9.42 4.28 4.95
C ALA A 67 10.60 4.78 4.12
N GLU A 68 10.39 5.82 3.34
CA GLU A 68 11.44 6.34 2.47
C GLU A 68 12.59 6.96 3.26
N SER A 69 12.31 7.54 4.41
CA SER A 69 13.36 8.07 5.27
C SER A 69 14.27 6.96 5.80
N ARG A 70 13.79 5.72 5.76
CA ARG A 70 14.56 4.56 6.19
C ARG A 70 15.11 3.76 5.02
N GLY A 71 14.98 4.29 3.81
CA GLY A 71 15.46 3.60 2.62
C GLY A 71 14.57 2.46 2.17
N ILE A 72 13.32 2.44 2.63
CA ILE A 72 12.34 1.42 2.25
C ILE A 72 11.45 1.98 1.17
N GLU A 73 11.34 1.27 0.05
CA GLU A 73 10.45 1.67 -1.04
C GLU A 73 9.00 1.38 -0.65
N PHE A 74 8.11 2.30 -0.95
CA PHE A 74 6.70 2.19 -0.60
C PHE A 74 5.87 2.22 -1.88
N ARG A 75 5.14 1.15 -2.15
CA ARG A 75 4.39 1.00 -3.39
C ARG A 75 2.95 0.62 -3.12
N LEU A 76 2.08 1.00 -4.07
CA LEU A 76 0.69 0.57 -4.08
C LEU A 76 0.49 -0.38 -5.26
N GLN A 77 -0.36 -1.39 -5.07
CA GLN A 77 -0.75 -2.26 -6.18
C GLN A 77 -2.23 -2.58 -6.10
N ASN A 78 -2.79 -2.99 -7.23
CA ASN A 78 -4.21 -3.37 -7.36
C ASN A 78 -5.13 -2.26 -6.85
N VAL A 79 -4.80 -1.03 -7.23
CA VAL A 79 -5.59 0.13 -6.84
C VAL A 79 -6.93 0.07 -7.58
N SER A 80 -8.02 0.09 -6.83
CA SER A 80 -9.35 0.05 -7.43
C SER A 80 -9.61 1.34 -8.21
N LYS A 81 -10.60 1.27 -9.09
CA LYS A 81 -10.94 2.43 -9.90
C LYS A 81 -11.33 3.63 -9.03
N LEU A 82 -12.10 3.39 -7.99
CA LEU A 82 -12.53 4.45 -7.09
C LEU A 82 -11.33 5.07 -6.38
N VAL A 83 -10.44 4.23 -5.85
CA VAL A 83 -9.27 4.74 -5.14
C VAL A 83 -8.35 5.50 -6.10
N ARG A 84 -8.19 4.98 -7.32
CA ARG A 84 -7.39 5.68 -8.33
C ARG A 84 -7.95 7.07 -8.64
N GLN A 85 -9.28 7.17 -8.75
CA GLN A 85 -9.91 8.47 -9.00
C GLN A 85 -9.64 9.44 -7.85
N ILE A 86 -9.71 8.95 -6.62
CA ILE A 86 -9.43 9.78 -5.45
C ILE A 86 -7.98 10.27 -5.48
N LEU A 87 -7.05 9.39 -5.84
CA LEU A 87 -5.64 9.76 -5.93
C LEU A 87 -5.42 10.80 -7.03
N GLU A 88 -6.10 10.65 -8.18
CA GLU A 88 -5.97 11.59 -9.28
C GLU A 88 -6.55 12.96 -8.92
N ILE A 89 -7.71 12.99 -8.30
CA ILE A 89 -8.35 14.25 -7.91
C ILE A 89 -7.48 15.02 -6.92
N THR A 90 -6.84 14.32 -6.01
CA THR A 90 -5.98 14.93 -5.00
C THR A 90 -4.56 15.11 -5.51
N ARG A 91 -4.26 14.68 -6.74
CA ARG A 91 -2.93 14.76 -7.37
C ARG A 91 -1.88 13.98 -6.60
N LEU A 92 -2.28 12.92 -5.94
CA LEU A 92 -1.37 12.05 -5.22
C LEU A 92 -0.95 10.83 -6.03
N ASP A 93 -1.53 10.65 -7.22
CA ASP A 93 -1.15 9.56 -8.10
C ASP A 93 0.30 9.66 -8.55
N ASN A 94 0.88 10.87 -8.55
CA ASN A 94 2.29 11.06 -8.87
C ASN A 94 3.20 10.87 -7.65
N VAL A 95 2.64 10.89 -6.45
CA VAL A 95 3.40 10.76 -5.23
C VAL A 95 3.62 9.29 -4.88
N PHE A 96 2.58 8.47 -5.06
CA PHE A 96 2.67 7.05 -4.80
C PHE A 96 3.04 6.30 -6.08
N GLU A 97 3.92 5.32 -5.94
CA GLU A 97 4.21 4.43 -7.04
C GLU A 97 3.13 3.36 -7.10
N ILE A 98 2.40 3.35 -8.20
CA ILE A 98 1.31 2.40 -8.40
C ILE A 98 1.84 1.29 -9.30
N GLY A 99 2.03 0.11 -8.71
CA GLY A 99 2.73 -0.96 -9.38
C GLY A 99 1.91 -1.74 -10.38
N CYS A 100 0.58 -1.75 -10.25
CA CYS A 100 -0.23 -2.62 -11.07
C CYS A 100 -0.23 -2.23 -12.55
N ASP A 101 0.00 -0.96 -12.86
CA ASP A 101 0.01 -0.49 -14.24
C ASP A 101 1.40 -0.49 -14.86
N LEU A 102 2.41 -0.80 -14.08
CA LEU A 102 3.78 -0.74 -14.54
C LEU A 102 4.26 -2.11 -14.92
N PRO A 103 4.90 -2.23 -16.09
CA PRO A 103 5.64 -3.44 -16.39
C PRO A 103 6.83 -3.48 -15.45
N VAL A 104 6.72 -4.20 -14.37
CA VAL A 104 7.77 -4.22 -13.37
C VAL A 104 8.68 -5.42 -13.62
N PRO A 105 9.67 -5.27 -14.48
CA PRO A 105 10.50 -6.41 -14.88
C PRO A 105 11.25 -7.05 -13.72
N PRO A 106 11.67 -6.29 -12.70
CA PRO A 106 12.47 -6.93 -11.68
C PRO A 106 11.70 -7.89 -10.78
N LEU A 107 10.40 -8.02 -10.97
CA LEU A 107 9.60 -8.91 -10.13
C LEU A 107 9.00 -10.03 -10.98
N PRO A 108 9.79 -11.03 -11.41
CA PRO A 108 9.26 -12.10 -12.23
C PRO A 108 8.23 -12.95 -11.48
N ARG A 109 8.22 -12.87 -10.18
CA ARG A 109 7.27 -13.63 -9.36
C ARG A 109 6.03 -12.86 -9.01
N ARG A 110 5.81 -11.78 -9.70
CA ARG A 110 4.66 -10.94 -9.44
C ARG A 110 3.33 -11.67 -9.42
N PRO A 111 3.08 -12.64 -10.32
CA PRO A 111 1.82 -13.37 -10.24
C PRO A 111 1.61 -14.08 -8.92
N LEU A 112 2.66 -14.59 -8.33
CA LEU A 112 2.57 -15.21 -7.01
C LEU A 112 2.28 -14.17 -5.95
N LEU A 113 2.88 -12.99 -6.08
CA LEU A 113 2.65 -11.90 -5.16
C LEU A 113 1.19 -11.50 -5.15
N PHE A 114 0.60 -11.35 -6.33
CA PHE A 114 -0.82 -11.02 -6.45
C PHE A 114 -1.69 -12.11 -5.85
N ALA A 115 -1.35 -13.36 -6.10
CA ALA A 115 -2.11 -14.49 -5.58
C ALA A 115 -2.10 -14.52 -4.06
N ALA A 116 -1.07 -13.99 -3.44
CA ALA A 116 -0.97 -13.99 -1.98
C ALA A 116 -2.07 -13.18 -1.32
N CYS A 117 -2.63 -12.20 -2.02
CA CYS A 117 -3.70 -11.37 -1.48
C CYS A 117 -5.10 -11.82 -1.93
N ALA A 118 -5.16 -12.72 -2.86
CA ALA A 118 -6.42 -13.24 -3.32
C ALA A 118 -6.99 -14.23 -2.32
#